data_e3ab701235a7c0c7ac5aac138cd77eeb
#
_entry.id   e3ab701235a7c0c7ac5aac138cd77eeb
#
_cell.length_a   1.000
_cell.length_b   1.000
_cell.length_c   1.000
_cell.angle_alpha   90.00
_cell.angle_beta   90.00
_cell.angle_gamma   90.00
#
_symmetry.space_group_name_H-M   'P 1'
#
loop_
_entity.id
_entity.type
_entity.pdbx_description
1 polymer ?
#
loop_
_entity_poly.entity_id
_entity_poly.type
_entity_poly.pdbx_seq_one_letter_code
_entity_poly.pdbx_strand_id
1 'polypeptide(L)'
;MKHVILCILLCLLNRAALAQQSNGLNSLAERLERFGWEIPQEKVFVHMDNTCYFLGDTIWFAAYTRQTNTDEPSKVSNVLYAELLNEDGYLVERKLI
;
A
#
# COMPACT_ATOMS: atom_id res chain seq x y z
N MET A 1 18.15 41.67 -34.54
CA MET A 1 16.76 41.59 -34.05
C MET A 1 16.09 40.26 -34.35
N LYS A 2 16.10 39.76 -35.58
CA LYS A 2 15.44 38.47 -35.92
C LYS A 2 15.98 37.29 -35.11
N HIS A 3 17.28 37.19 -34.88
CA HIS A 3 17.89 36.12 -34.10
C HIS A 3 17.58 36.17 -32.59
N VAL A 4 17.45 37.40 -32.06
CA VAL A 4 17.10 37.62 -30.64
C VAL A 4 15.66 37.17 -30.37
N ILE A 5 14.74 37.50 -31.27
CA ILE A 5 13.33 37.07 -31.19
C ILE A 5 13.23 35.56 -31.28
N LEU A 6 13.99 34.89 -32.16
CA LEU A 6 14.04 33.44 -32.30
C LEU A 6 14.54 32.76 -31.02
N CYS A 7 15.60 33.28 -30.39
CA CYS A 7 16.12 32.76 -29.12
C CYS A 7 15.12 32.88 -27.97
N ILE A 8 14.40 34.00 -27.88
CA ILE A 8 13.35 34.20 -26.87
C ILE A 8 12.21 33.23 -27.08
N LEU A 9 11.80 33.00 -28.32
CA LEU A 9 10.74 32.03 -28.66
C LEU A 9 11.15 30.58 -28.30
N LEU A 10 12.41 30.22 -28.58
CA LEU A 10 12.96 28.91 -28.21
C LEU A 10 13.01 28.69 -26.67
N CYS A 11 13.39 29.73 -25.92
CA CYS A 11 13.40 29.67 -24.45
C CYS A 11 11.99 29.52 -23.84
N LEU A 12 10.97 30.15 -24.42
CA LEU A 12 9.58 30.04 -24.00
C LEU A 12 9.00 28.65 -24.26
N LEU A 13 9.36 28.02 -25.37
CA LEU A 13 8.95 26.64 -25.69
C LEU A 13 9.51 25.60 -24.72
N ASN A 14 10.76 25.77 -24.26
CA ASN A 14 11.36 24.88 -23.26
C ASN A 14 10.69 25.00 -21.87
N ARG A 15 10.16 26.17 -21.51
CA ARG A 15 9.44 26.37 -20.25
C ARG A 15 8.08 25.64 -20.24
N ALA A 16 7.39 25.59 -21.37
CA ALA A 16 6.11 24.89 -21.49
C ALA A 16 6.24 23.36 -21.36
N ALA A 17 7.36 22.77 -21.82
CA ALA A 17 7.61 21.34 -21.73
C ALA A 17 7.86 20.88 -20.28
N LEU A 18 8.48 21.71 -19.44
CA LEU A 18 8.72 21.39 -18.02
C LEU A 18 7.44 21.48 -17.17
N ALA A 19 6.49 22.33 -17.55
CA ALA A 19 5.23 22.49 -16.84
C ALA A 19 4.27 21.30 -17.02
N GLN A 20 4.37 20.56 -18.10
CA GLN A 20 3.52 19.37 -18.37
C GLN A 20 3.90 18.17 -17.50
N GLN A 21 5.13 18.06 -17.05
CA GLN A 21 5.61 16.91 -16.27
C GLN A 21 5.09 16.93 -14.81
N SER A 22 4.85 18.11 -14.24
CA SER A 22 4.30 18.26 -12.89
C SER A 22 2.81 17.88 -12.81
N ASN A 23 2.04 18.14 -13.86
CA ASN A 23 0.61 17.82 -13.90
C ASN A 23 0.35 16.31 -13.92
N GLY A 24 1.21 15.52 -14.52
CA GLY A 24 1.09 14.06 -14.57
C GLY A 24 1.25 13.39 -13.19
N LEU A 25 2.22 13.84 -12.40
CA LEU A 25 2.45 13.31 -11.05
C LEU A 25 1.33 13.71 -10.08
N ASN A 26 0.86 14.95 -10.14
CA ASN A 26 -0.25 15.40 -9.30
C ASN A 26 -1.54 14.63 -9.62
N SER A 27 -1.86 14.41 -10.89
CA SER A 27 -3.04 13.63 -11.28
C SER A 27 -2.93 12.16 -10.87
N LEU A 28 -1.73 11.58 -10.86
CA LEU A 28 -1.51 10.23 -10.36
C LEU A 28 -1.69 10.17 -8.85
N ALA A 29 -1.15 11.13 -8.10
CA ALA A 29 -1.32 11.22 -6.65
C ALA A 29 -2.79 11.33 -6.26
N GLU A 30 -3.56 12.21 -6.92
CA GLU A 30 -5.00 12.36 -6.71
C GLU A 30 -5.78 11.06 -7.00
N ARG A 31 -5.39 10.31 -8.05
CA ARG A 31 -6.02 9.02 -8.36
C ARG A 31 -5.71 7.96 -7.31
N LEU A 32 -4.49 7.90 -6.81
CA LEU A 32 -4.10 6.97 -5.75
C LEU A 32 -4.82 7.30 -4.43
N GLU A 33 -4.92 8.58 -4.09
CA GLU A 33 -5.66 9.02 -2.90
C GLU A 33 -7.13 8.64 -3.01
N ARG A 34 -7.78 8.94 -4.14
CA ARG A 34 -9.17 8.56 -4.40
C ARG A 34 -9.37 7.05 -4.32
N PHE A 35 -8.47 6.27 -4.91
CA PHE A 35 -8.50 4.81 -4.86
C PHE A 35 -8.49 4.30 -3.40
N GLY A 36 -7.65 4.88 -2.54
CA GLY A 36 -7.58 4.53 -1.13
C GLY A 36 -8.88 4.79 -0.35
N TRP A 37 -9.68 5.79 -0.77
CA TRP A 37 -10.98 6.09 -0.18
C TRP A 37 -12.13 5.28 -0.77
N GLU A 38 -12.14 5.06 -2.08
CA GLU A 38 -13.19 4.31 -2.79
C GLU A 38 -13.09 2.80 -2.57
N ILE A 39 -11.87 2.28 -2.40
CA ILE A 39 -11.59 0.87 -2.19
C ILE A 39 -10.79 0.73 -0.88
N PRO A 40 -11.47 0.62 0.26
CA PRO A 40 -10.81 0.49 1.55
C PRO A 40 -9.96 -0.79 1.59
N GLN A 41 -8.67 -0.62 1.86
CA GLN A 41 -7.71 -1.71 1.99
C GLN A 41 -7.39 -1.93 3.46
N GLU A 42 -7.25 -3.21 3.83
CA GLU A 42 -6.91 -3.63 5.18
C GLU A 42 -5.47 -4.14 5.24
N LYS A 43 -4.83 -3.87 6.37
CA LYS A 43 -3.56 -4.48 6.78
C LYS A 43 -3.81 -5.36 7.98
N VAL A 44 -3.16 -6.50 8.01
CA VAL A 44 -3.16 -7.37 9.18
C VAL A 44 -1.79 -7.33 9.83
N PHE A 45 -1.78 -7.07 11.13
CA PHE A 45 -0.59 -7.16 11.97
C PHE A 45 -0.75 -8.35 12.89
N VAL A 46 0.28 -9.19 12.98
CA VAL A 46 0.30 -10.36 13.84
C VAL A 46 1.42 -10.19 14.85
N HIS A 47 1.06 -10.31 16.13
CA HIS A 47 1.99 -10.38 17.23
C HIS A 47 2.05 -11.82 17.75
N MET A 48 3.23 -12.39 17.80
CA MET A 48 3.45 -13.75 18.32
C MET A 48 4.25 -13.67 19.63
N ASP A 49 4.02 -14.62 20.50
CA ASP A 49 4.70 -14.70 21.80
C ASP A 49 6.15 -15.16 21.66
N ASN A 50 6.52 -15.84 20.57
CA ASN A 50 7.87 -16.29 20.31
C ASN A 50 8.17 -16.22 18.80
N THR A 51 9.46 -16.31 18.45
CA THR A 51 9.96 -16.38 17.06
C THR A 51 10.35 -17.80 16.63
N CYS A 52 10.41 -18.73 17.57
CA CYS A 52 10.77 -20.12 17.32
C CYS A 52 9.92 -21.04 18.20
N TYR A 53 9.40 -22.11 17.62
CA TYR A 53 8.55 -23.10 18.29
C TYR A 53 9.07 -24.50 18.01
N PHE A 54 8.94 -25.38 19.01
CA PHE A 54 9.24 -26.80 18.89
C PHE A 54 7.97 -27.60 18.65
N LEU A 55 8.14 -28.82 18.21
CA LEU A 55 7.02 -29.75 18.02
C LEU A 55 6.25 -29.94 19.33
N GLY A 56 4.96 -29.67 19.30
CA GLY A 56 4.08 -29.73 20.46
C GLY A 56 3.90 -28.43 21.23
N ASP A 57 4.64 -27.37 20.87
CA ASP A 57 4.44 -26.04 21.47
C ASP A 57 3.11 -25.43 21.03
N THR A 58 2.56 -24.60 21.90
CA THR A 58 1.37 -23.79 21.58
C THR A 58 1.83 -22.40 21.12
N ILE A 59 1.39 -21.98 19.93
CA ILE A 59 1.62 -20.65 19.39
C ILE A 59 0.53 -19.69 19.91
N TRP A 60 0.92 -18.74 20.75
CA TRP A 60 0.03 -17.67 21.16
C TRP A 60 0.25 -16.45 20.27
N PHE A 61 -0.82 -15.91 19.71
CA PHE A 61 -0.75 -14.74 18.86
C PHE A 61 -1.97 -13.84 19.02
N ALA A 62 -1.78 -12.57 18.70
CA ALA A 62 -2.83 -11.58 18.53
C ALA A 62 -2.77 -11.01 17.12
N ALA A 63 -3.92 -10.88 16.47
CA ALA A 63 -4.04 -10.29 15.15
C ALA A 63 -4.85 -9.00 15.21
N TYR A 64 -4.39 -7.97 14.50
CA TYR A 64 -5.02 -6.66 14.43
C TYR A 64 -5.24 -6.28 12.98
N THR A 65 -6.47 -5.95 12.62
CA THR A 65 -6.81 -5.42 11.30
C THR A 65 -6.94 -3.89 11.35
N ARG A 66 -6.27 -3.21 10.44
CA ARG A 66 -6.30 -1.75 10.33
C ARG A 66 -6.58 -1.31 8.90
N GLN A 67 -7.24 -0.19 8.74
CA GLN A 67 -7.41 0.45 7.43
C GLN A 67 -6.08 1.08 7.00
N THR A 68 -5.72 0.90 5.72
CA THR A 68 -4.43 1.35 5.20
C THR A 68 -4.32 2.86 5.12
N ASN A 69 -5.42 3.55 4.84
CA ASN A 69 -5.47 5.00 4.64
C ASN A 69 -5.55 5.81 5.94
N THR A 70 -6.23 5.32 6.96
CA THR A 70 -6.43 6.03 8.23
C THR A 70 -5.63 5.48 9.39
N ASP A 71 -5.10 4.26 9.24
CA ASP A 71 -4.44 3.49 10.31
C ASP A 71 -5.34 3.25 11.54
N GLU A 72 -6.65 3.36 11.38
CA GLU A 72 -7.63 3.03 12.39
C GLU A 72 -7.99 1.54 12.38
N PRO A 73 -8.52 0.98 13.48
CA PRO A 73 -9.03 -0.38 13.50
C PRO A 73 -10.06 -0.59 12.38
N SER A 74 -9.89 -1.63 11.58
CA SER A 74 -10.80 -1.88 10.48
C SER A 74 -12.12 -2.48 10.96
N LYS A 75 -13.20 -2.08 10.29
CA LYS A 75 -14.55 -2.62 10.47
C LYS A 75 -15.06 -3.27 9.18
N VAL A 76 -14.21 -3.40 8.17
CA VAL A 76 -14.60 -3.94 6.85
C VAL A 76 -14.70 -5.45 6.92
N SER A 77 -13.69 -6.12 7.47
CA SER A 77 -13.67 -7.57 7.64
C SER A 77 -14.01 -7.95 9.08
N ASN A 78 -15.01 -8.80 9.24
CA ASN A 78 -15.42 -9.34 10.54
C ASN A 78 -14.89 -10.76 10.79
N VAL A 79 -14.16 -11.30 9.85
CA VAL A 79 -13.65 -12.69 9.88
C VAL A 79 -12.20 -12.67 9.43
N LEU A 80 -11.35 -13.28 10.25
CA LEU A 80 -9.94 -13.49 9.95
C LEU A 80 -9.61 -14.97 10.06
N TYR A 81 -8.92 -15.52 9.06
CA TYR A 81 -8.38 -16.87 9.10
C TYR A 81 -6.88 -16.82 9.38
N ALA A 82 -6.46 -17.53 10.42
CA ALA A 82 -5.06 -17.83 10.66
C ALA A 82 -4.74 -19.21 10.12
N GLU A 83 -3.73 -19.32 9.29
CA GLU A 83 -3.31 -20.56 8.64
C GLU A 83 -1.84 -20.84 8.95
N LEU A 84 -1.58 -22.07 9.41
CA LEU A 84 -0.24 -22.61 9.54
C LEU A 84 0.08 -23.42 8.28
N LEU A 85 1.13 -23.05 7.58
CA LEU A 85 1.61 -23.73 6.38
C LEU A 85 2.94 -24.41 6.68
N ASN A 86 3.19 -25.56 6.05
CA ASN A 86 4.52 -26.17 6.08
C ASN A 86 5.48 -25.50 5.08
N GLU A 87 6.72 -25.97 5.01
CA GLU A 87 7.76 -25.45 4.10
C GLU A 87 7.41 -25.57 2.62
N ASP A 88 6.58 -26.54 2.25
CA ASP A 88 6.11 -26.75 0.88
C ASP A 88 4.85 -25.92 0.55
N GLY A 89 4.31 -25.17 1.52
CA GLY A 89 3.11 -24.37 1.36
C GLY A 89 1.79 -25.14 1.56
N TYR A 90 1.83 -26.36 2.08
CA TYR A 90 0.59 -27.10 2.40
C TYR A 90 0.01 -26.65 3.73
N LEU A 91 -1.31 -26.58 3.77
CA LEU A 91 -2.06 -26.22 4.96
C LEU A 91 -1.93 -27.30 6.03
N VAL A 92 -1.37 -26.95 7.19
CA VAL A 92 -1.29 -27.81 8.37
C VAL A 92 -2.49 -27.60 9.27
N GLU A 93 -2.83 -26.36 9.58
CA GLU A 93 -3.98 -26.02 10.42
C GLU A 93 -4.56 -24.66 9.99
N ARG A 94 -5.89 -24.51 10.19
CA ARG A 94 -6.62 -23.27 9.98
C ARG A 94 -7.47 -22.94 11.19
N LYS A 95 -7.43 -21.72 11.65
CA LYS A 95 -8.27 -21.21 12.73
C LYS A 95 -9.04 -19.98 12.29
N LEU A 96 -10.30 -19.93 12.65
CA LEU A 96 -11.15 -18.75 12.52
C LEU A 96 -10.98 -17.90 13.78
N ILE A 97 -10.77 -16.58 13.59
CA ILE A 97 -10.59 -15.61 14.66
C ILE A 97 -11.67 -14.55 14.56
#